data_3b15eac0ee077d39ec36ceeb12f54572
#
_entry.id   3b15eac0ee077d39ec36ceeb12f54572
#
_cell.length_a   1.000
_cell.length_b   1.000
_cell.length_c   1.000
_cell.angle_alpha   90.00
_cell.angle_beta   90.00
_cell.angle_gamma   90.00
#
_symmetry.space_group_name_H-M   'P 1'
#
loop_
_entity.id
_entity.type
_entity.pdbx_description
1 polymer ?
#
loop_
_entity_poly.entity_id
_entity_poly.type
_entity_poly.pdbx_seq_one_letter_code
_entity_poly.pdbx_strand_id
1 'polypeptide(L)'
;KNENKYARRWQDDTRLRVNVSLYGSLAWNALYGIFQLWLGFYHHTFWFYSLGAYYICLGVMRFFLARHTTRYAPGERMQTELKKYRACGIVFLVMNLALALIIFFMVYWNRTFEHHMITAIAMAAYTFTALTTAIINVIKYRKYNSPVFSASNTISLAAALVSMLTLESTMLTTFGDGTMTVVAQKWMLGATGGAISVLIVATAIYMIVIGTKKLKQLKSEVENGKQ
;
A
#
# COMPACT_ATOMS: atom_id res chain seq x y z
N LYS A 1 -22.30 -34.80 -12.17
CA LYS A 1 -21.15 -33.94 -11.79
C LYS A 1 -21.63 -32.50 -11.84
N ASN A 2 -22.18 -32.02 -10.73
CA ASN A 2 -22.52 -30.61 -10.57
C ASN A 2 -21.21 -29.81 -10.43
N GLU A 3 -20.57 -29.45 -11.51
CA GLU A 3 -19.55 -28.43 -11.49
C GLU A 3 -20.25 -27.11 -11.14
N ASN A 4 -19.84 -26.56 -10.02
CA ASN A 4 -20.46 -25.39 -9.43
C ASN A 4 -20.40 -24.23 -10.44
N LYS A 5 -21.54 -23.81 -11.01
CA LYS A 5 -21.68 -22.76 -12.03
C LYS A 5 -20.93 -21.49 -11.66
N TYR A 6 -20.79 -21.24 -10.35
CA TYR A 6 -20.03 -20.11 -9.79
C TYR A 6 -18.51 -20.29 -9.91
N ALA A 7 -18.01 -21.54 -9.74
CA ALA A 7 -16.58 -21.83 -9.88
C ALA A 7 -16.12 -21.67 -11.34
N ARG A 8 -16.93 -22.08 -12.30
CA ARG A 8 -16.66 -21.92 -13.74
C ARG A 8 -16.65 -20.44 -14.12
N ARG A 9 -17.65 -19.67 -13.68
CA ARG A 9 -17.71 -18.22 -13.91
C ARG A 9 -16.54 -17.48 -13.28
N TRP A 10 -16.04 -17.94 -12.13
CA TRP A 10 -14.86 -17.43 -11.47
C TRP A 10 -13.56 -17.71 -12.24
N GLN A 11 -13.48 -18.86 -12.93
CA GLN A 11 -12.32 -19.22 -13.75
C GLN A 11 -12.29 -18.49 -15.09
N ASP A 12 -13.46 -18.28 -15.70
CA ASP A 12 -13.58 -17.74 -17.05
C ASP A 12 -13.56 -16.19 -17.06
N ASP A 13 -14.09 -15.54 -16.01
CA ASP A 13 -14.19 -14.08 -15.98
C ASP A 13 -13.01 -13.43 -15.23
N THR A 14 -11.97 -13.08 -15.99
CA THR A 14 -10.78 -12.39 -15.47
C THR A 14 -11.13 -11.02 -14.86
N ARG A 15 -12.13 -10.29 -15.41
CA ARG A 15 -12.59 -9.01 -14.87
C ARG A 15 -13.18 -9.17 -13.47
N LEU A 16 -14.01 -10.20 -13.26
CA LEU A 16 -14.65 -10.46 -11.97
C LEU A 16 -13.59 -10.75 -10.91
N ARG A 17 -12.59 -11.58 -11.23
CA ARG A 17 -11.49 -11.91 -10.29
C ARG A 17 -10.67 -10.68 -9.91
N VAL A 18 -10.37 -9.83 -10.88
CA VAL A 18 -9.61 -8.60 -10.66
C VAL A 18 -10.39 -7.63 -9.79
N ASN A 19 -11.65 -7.38 -10.12
CA ASN A 19 -12.49 -6.48 -9.34
C ASN A 19 -12.66 -6.97 -7.90
N VAL A 20 -12.95 -8.25 -7.69
CA VAL A 20 -13.06 -8.84 -6.34
C VAL A 20 -11.74 -8.70 -5.57
N SER A 21 -10.60 -8.94 -6.22
CA SER A 21 -9.29 -8.76 -5.58
C SER A 21 -9.02 -7.29 -5.21
N LEU A 22 -9.36 -6.33 -6.08
CA LEU A 22 -9.19 -4.91 -5.81
C LEU A 22 -10.09 -4.42 -4.68
N TYR A 23 -11.37 -4.78 -4.71
CA TYR A 23 -12.32 -4.40 -3.65
C TYR A 23 -12.04 -5.14 -2.34
N GLY A 24 -11.64 -6.42 -2.38
CA GLY A 24 -11.22 -7.17 -1.21
C GLY A 24 -9.99 -6.54 -0.54
N SER A 25 -8.99 -6.17 -1.32
CA SER A 25 -7.82 -5.46 -0.81
C SER A 25 -8.14 -4.05 -0.30
N LEU A 26 -9.11 -3.36 -0.94
CA LEU A 26 -9.61 -2.06 -0.47
C LEU A 26 -10.27 -2.20 0.90
N ALA A 27 -11.20 -3.16 1.04
CA ALA A 27 -11.89 -3.43 2.30
C ALA A 27 -10.89 -3.79 3.41
N TRP A 28 -9.90 -4.61 3.10
CA TRP A 28 -8.85 -5.01 4.04
C TRP A 28 -8.02 -3.83 4.54
N ASN A 29 -7.57 -2.96 3.62
CA ASN A 29 -6.83 -1.74 3.99
C ASN A 29 -7.71 -0.76 4.80
N ALA A 30 -8.99 -0.61 4.41
CA ALA A 30 -9.92 0.27 5.11
C ALA A 30 -10.17 -0.22 6.55
N LEU A 31 -10.41 -1.53 6.72
CA LEU A 31 -10.58 -2.13 8.04
C LEU A 31 -9.36 -1.92 8.93
N TYR A 32 -8.16 -2.12 8.38
CA TYR A 32 -6.93 -1.89 9.14
C TYR A 32 -6.73 -0.40 9.45
N GLY A 33 -7.03 0.50 8.52
CA GLY A 33 -7.00 1.94 8.76
C GLY A 33 -7.96 2.38 9.88
N ILE A 34 -9.19 1.87 9.87
CA ILE A 34 -10.18 2.12 10.93
C ILE A 34 -9.70 1.56 12.27
N PHE A 35 -9.14 0.35 12.26
CA PHE A 35 -8.55 -0.26 13.46
C PHE A 35 -7.43 0.60 14.05
N GLN A 36 -6.53 1.13 13.23
CA GLN A 36 -5.46 2.02 13.66
C GLN A 36 -6.00 3.35 14.21
N LEU A 37 -7.03 3.94 13.58
CA LEU A 37 -7.68 5.14 14.10
C LEU A 37 -8.36 4.89 15.45
N TRP A 38 -9.02 3.74 15.60
CA TRP A 38 -9.64 3.34 16.86
C TRP A 38 -8.60 3.20 17.98
N LEU A 39 -7.45 2.56 17.68
CA LEU A 39 -6.32 2.50 18.62
C LEU A 39 -5.78 3.91 18.95
N GLY A 40 -5.69 4.79 17.94
CA GLY A 40 -5.29 6.18 18.14
C GLY A 40 -6.20 6.92 19.09
N PHE A 41 -7.51 6.73 18.94
CA PHE A 41 -8.53 7.32 19.81
C PHE A 41 -8.46 6.76 21.23
N TYR A 42 -8.28 5.45 21.38
CA TYR A 42 -8.19 4.78 22.67
C TYR A 42 -6.93 5.16 23.45
N HIS A 43 -5.77 5.22 22.77
CA HIS A 43 -4.48 5.51 23.39
C HIS A 43 -4.06 6.98 23.32
N HIS A 44 -4.89 7.86 22.72
CA HIS A 44 -4.58 9.28 22.48
C HIS A 44 -3.20 9.52 21.85
N THR A 45 -2.83 8.69 20.87
CA THR A 45 -1.50 8.63 20.32
C THR A 45 -1.47 9.11 18.89
N PHE A 46 -0.65 10.13 18.61
CA PHE A 46 -0.44 10.70 17.28
C PHE A 46 0.03 9.67 16.24
N TRP A 47 0.83 8.70 16.66
CA TRP A 47 1.33 7.61 15.81
C TRP A 47 0.20 6.81 15.13
N PHE A 48 -0.77 6.34 15.89
CA PHE A 48 -1.87 5.56 15.36
C PHE A 48 -2.82 6.39 14.48
N TYR A 49 -3.05 7.65 14.82
CA TYR A 49 -3.81 8.56 13.95
C TYR A 49 -3.14 8.74 12.61
N SER A 50 -1.83 8.92 12.59
CA SER A 50 -1.04 9.09 11.38
C SER A 50 -1.02 7.84 10.52
N LEU A 51 -0.85 6.65 11.13
CA LEU A 51 -0.96 5.37 10.45
C LEU A 51 -2.36 5.14 9.88
N GLY A 52 -3.40 5.40 10.67
CA GLY A 52 -4.77 5.30 10.21
C GLY A 52 -5.05 6.19 9.01
N ALA A 53 -4.61 7.46 9.05
CA ALA A 53 -4.71 8.39 7.92
C ALA A 53 -3.94 7.88 6.69
N TYR A 54 -2.74 7.32 6.88
CA TYR A 54 -1.96 6.70 5.83
C TYR A 54 -2.72 5.56 5.13
N TYR A 55 -3.27 4.61 5.89
CA TYR A 55 -4.03 3.49 5.34
C TYR A 55 -5.34 3.92 4.68
N ILE A 56 -6.01 4.94 5.19
CA ILE A 56 -7.19 5.52 4.54
C ILE A 56 -6.80 6.14 3.20
N CYS A 57 -5.69 6.88 3.13
CA CYS A 57 -5.20 7.45 1.88
C CYS A 57 -4.87 6.36 0.85
N LEU A 58 -4.21 5.26 1.25
CA LEU A 58 -4.00 4.08 0.39
C LEU A 58 -5.33 3.47 -0.08
N GLY A 59 -6.33 3.40 0.80
CA GLY A 59 -7.67 2.93 0.48
C GLY A 59 -8.35 3.81 -0.56
N VAL A 60 -8.30 5.13 -0.39
CA VAL A 60 -8.86 6.10 -1.35
C VAL A 60 -8.20 5.96 -2.73
N MET A 61 -6.87 5.89 -2.79
CA MET A 61 -6.16 5.65 -4.06
C MET A 61 -6.63 4.36 -4.72
N ARG A 62 -6.73 3.28 -3.96
CA ARG A 62 -7.21 1.98 -4.46
C ARG A 62 -8.66 2.03 -4.92
N PHE A 63 -9.52 2.76 -4.22
CA PHE A 63 -10.91 2.96 -4.64
C PHE A 63 -11.01 3.63 -6.02
N PHE A 64 -10.23 4.69 -6.27
CA PHE A 64 -10.19 5.34 -7.58
C PHE A 64 -9.68 4.43 -8.70
N LEU A 65 -8.72 3.55 -8.40
CA LEU A 65 -8.23 2.55 -9.36
C LEU A 65 -9.30 1.48 -9.63
N ALA A 66 -9.91 0.92 -8.58
CA ALA A 66 -10.95 -0.10 -8.68
C ALA A 66 -12.17 0.41 -9.46
N ARG A 67 -12.64 1.63 -9.16
CA ARG A 67 -13.75 2.26 -9.89
C ARG A 67 -13.44 2.43 -11.39
N HIS A 68 -12.17 2.66 -11.76
CA HIS A 68 -11.79 2.72 -13.17
C HIS A 68 -11.85 1.35 -13.83
N THR A 69 -11.31 0.33 -13.19
CA THR A 69 -11.26 -1.05 -13.72
C THR A 69 -12.65 -1.68 -13.84
N THR A 70 -13.61 -1.24 -13.02
CA THR A 70 -15.00 -1.68 -13.14
C THR A 70 -15.69 -1.14 -14.39
N ARG A 71 -15.33 0.10 -14.79
CA ARG A 71 -15.98 0.76 -15.95
C ARG A 71 -15.31 0.44 -17.28
N TYR A 72 -13.99 0.28 -17.30
CA TYR A 72 -13.18 0.12 -18.51
C TYR A 72 -12.30 -1.11 -18.42
N ALA A 73 -12.10 -1.82 -19.54
CA ALA A 73 -11.16 -2.92 -19.57
C ALA A 73 -9.72 -2.40 -19.39
N PRO A 74 -8.83 -3.19 -18.77
CA PRO A 74 -7.41 -2.84 -18.66
C PRO A 74 -6.79 -2.59 -20.02
N GLY A 75 -6.18 -1.40 -20.21
CA GLY A 75 -5.61 -0.98 -21.49
C GLY A 75 -6.56 -0.26 -22.46
N GLU A 76 -7.87 -0.28 -22.23
CA GLU A 76 -8.87 0.36 -23.12
C GLU A 76 -8.71 1.89 -23.17
N ARG A 77 -8.36 2.50 -22.03
CA ARG A 77 -8.12 3.94 -21.92
C ARG A 77 -6.72 4.22 -21.37
N MET A 78 -5.70 3.82 -22.11
CA MET A 78 -4.29 3.90 -21.71
C MET A 78 -3.87 5.30 -21.22
N GLN A 79 -4.32 6.37 -21.88
CA GLN A 79 -4.02 7.75 -21.42
C GLN A 79 -4.54 8.05 -20.01
N THR A 80 -5.77 7.61 -19.73
CA THR A 80 -6.38 7.83 -18.40
C THR A 80 -5.72 6.96 -17.34
N GLU A 81 -5.37 5.73 -17.69
CA GLU A 81 -4.64 4.81 -16.80
C GLU A 81 -3.26 5.36 -16.43
N LEU A 82 -2.51 5.88 -17.41
CA LEU A 82 -1.20 6.49 -17.18
C LEU A 82 -1.27 7.78 -16.35
N LYS A 83 -2.32 8.60 -16.56
CA LYS A 83 -2.57 9.78 -15.70
C LYS A 83 -2.81 9.37 -14.26
N LYS A 84 -3.61 8.34 -14.00
CA LYS A 84 -3.87 7.81 -12.66
C LYS A 84 -2.62 7.20 -12.04
N TYR A 85 -1.85 6.44 -12.83
CA TYR A 85 -0.59 5.87 -12.41
C TYR A 85 0.40 6.95 -11.92
N ARG A 86 0.55 8.03 -12.71
CA ARG A 86 1.37 9.18 -12.34
C ARG A 86 0.85 9.90 -11.09
N ALA A 87 -0.47 10.10 -10.99
CA ALA A 87 -1.10 10.73 -9.83
C ALA A 87 -0.85 9.91 -8.55
N CYS A 88 -0.95 8.58 -8.61
CA CYS A 88 -0.58 7.72 -7.50
C CYS A 88 0.88 7.91 -7.07
N GLY A 89 1.82 8.03 -8.02
CA GLY A 89 3.22 8.31 -7.71
C GLY A 89 3.41 9.63 -6.95
N ILE A 90 2.70 10.70 -7.35
CA ILE A 90 2.74 12.00 -6.67
C ILE A 90 2.19 11.88 -5.25
N VAL A 91 1.05 11.22 -5.09
CA VAL A 91 0.44 10.99 -3.75
C VAL A 91 1.40 10.19 -2.87
N PHE A 92 2.09 9.17 -3.41
CA PHE A 92 3.09 8.42 -2.65
C PHE A 92 4.24 9.28 -2.15
N LEU A 93 4.73 10.24 -2.94
CA LEU A 93 5.78 11.17 -2.48
C LEU A 93 5.30 12.01 -1.29
N VAL A 94 4.09 12.57 -1.39
CA VAL A 94 3.52 13.37 -0.29
C VAL A 94 3.31 12.51 0.96
N MET A 95 2.76 11.31 0.80
CA MET A 95 2.56 10.38 1.91
C MET A 95 3.86 9.92 2.54
N ASN A 96 4.90 9.70 1.72
CA ASN A 96 6.22 9.32 2.23
C ASN A 96 6.88 10.45 3.05
N LEU A 97 6.69 11.71 2.64
CA LEU A 97 7.16 12.85 3.44
C LEU A 97 6.49 12.86 4.82
N ALA A 98 5.17 12.65 4.87
CA ALA A 98 4.45 12.54 6.14
C ALA A 98 4.96 11.34 6.98
N LEU A 99 5.18 10.18 6.35
CA LEU A 99 5.72 8.98 7.01
C LEU A 99 7.13 9.24 7.58
N ALA A 100 8.00 9.88 6.80
CA ALA A 100 9.36 10.23 7.25
C ALA A 100 9.35 11.15 8.46
N LEU A 101 8.47 12.16 8.47
CA LEU A 101 8.29 13.04 9.63
C LEU A 101 7.81 12.27 10.86
N ILE A 102 6.85 11.36 10.70
CA ILE A 102 6.34 10.52 11.79
C ILE A 102 7.46 9.64 12.37
N ILE A 103 8.25 8.98 11.52
CA ILE A 103 9.39 8.15 11.95
C ILE A 103 10.41 9.01 12.69
N PHE A 104 10.73 10.19 12.16
CA PHE A 104 11.65 11.12 12.79
C PHE A 104 11.20 11.49 14.21
N PHE A 105 9.92 11.89 14.37
CA PHE A 105 9.38 12.22 15.69
C PHE A 105 9.36 11.01 16.64
N MET A 106 9.04 9.84 16.15
CA MET A 106 9.04 8.61 16.96
C MET A 106 10.43 8.27 17.49
N VAL A 107 11.45 8.33 16.63
CA VAL A 107 12.84 8.07 17.00
C VAL A 107 13.38 9.15 17.95
N TYR A 108 13.06 10.42 17.67
CA TYR A 108 13.57 11.55 18.47
C TYR A 108 12.97 11.56 19.87
N TRP A 109 11.63 11.47 20.01
CA TRP A 109 10.96 11.57 21.31
C TRP A 109 10.86 10.28 22.10
N ASN A 110 11.34 9.17 21.58
CA ASN A 110 11.34 7.86 22.26
C ASN A 110 9.98 7.48 22.87
N ARG A 111 8.89 7.84 22.24
CA ARG A 111 7.54 7.46 22.65
C ARG A 111 7.23 6.07 22.10
N THR A 112 7.73 5.05 22.77
CA THR A 112 7.32 3.67 22.57
C THR A 112 6.06 3.43 23.39
N PHE A 113 5.06 2.81 22.79
CA PHE A 113 3.80 2.51 23.47
C PHE A 113 3.73 1.03 23.76
N GLU A 114 3.50 0.70 25.01
CA GLU A 114 3.21 -0.67 25.42
C GLU A 114 1.85 -1.07 24.85
N HIS A 115 1.84 -2.12 24.04
CA HIS A 115 0.62 -2.65 23.44
C HIS A 115 0.17 -3.88 24.22
N HIS A 116 -1.14 -4.07 24.33
CA HIS A 116 -1.65 -5.35 24.80
C HIS A 116 -1.27 -6.46 23.81
N MET A 117 -0.91 -7.62 24.31
CA MET A 117 -0.48 -8.80 23.53
C MET A 117 -1.46 -9.13 22.37
N ILE A 118 -2.76 -8.96 22.60
CA ILE A 118 -3.81 -9.18 21.61
C ILE A 118 -3.65 -8.23 20.41
N THR A 119 -3.32 -6.96 20.65
CA THR A 119 -3.08 -5.97 19.59
C THR A 119 -1.87 -6.34 18.74
N ALA A 120 -0.77 -6.79 19.38
CA ALA A 120 0.43 -7.25 18.68
C ALA A 120 0.14 -8.46 17.77
N ILE A 121 -0.65 -9.43 18.24
CA ILE A 121 -1.07 -10.60 17.45
C ILE A 121 -1.93 -10.17 16.26
N ALA A 122 -2.89 -9.26 16.44
CA ALA A 122 -3.74 -8.75 15.37
C ALA A 122 -2.92 -8.01 14.29
N MET A 123 -1.94 -7.19 14.69
CA MET A 123 -1.02 -6.50 13.79
C MET A 123 -0.13 -7.48 13.02
N ALA A 124 0.39 -8.52 13.69
CA ALA A 124 1.17 -9.57 13.05
C ALA A 124 0.35 -10.31 11.99
N ALA A 125 -0.86 -10.75 12.31
CA ALA A 125 -1.76 -11.41 11.38
C ALA A 125 -2.05 -10.55 10.15
N TYR A 126 -2.33 -9.25 10.35
CA TYR A 126 -2.51 -8.32 9.24
C TYR A 126 -1.24 -8.20 8.38
N THR A 127 -0.08 -7.99 9.00
CA THR A 127 1.19 -7.78 8.30
C THR A 127 1.56 -8.96 7.41
N PHE A 128 1.48 -10.18 7.95
CA PHE A 128 1.78 -11.40 7.18
C PHE A 128 0.78 -11.60 6.04
N THR A 129 -0.51 -11.35 6.27
CA THR A 129 -1.52 -11.41 5.23
C THR A 129 -1.30 -10.36 4.15
N ALA A 130 -0.98 -9.11 4.53
CA ALA A 130 -0.69 -8.02 3.60
C ALA A 130 0.55 -8.31 2.76
N LEU A 131 1.63 -8.80 3.37
CA LEU A 131 2.87 -9.14 2.68
C LEU A 131 2.66 -10.29 1.69
N THR A 132 2.01 -11.37 2.12
CA THR A 132 1.69 -12.52 1.27
C THR A 132 0.83 -12.09 0.09
N THR A 133 -0.22 -11.30 0.34
CA THR A 133 -1.09 -10.77 -0.71
C THR A 133 -0.35 -9.84 -1.67
N ALA A 134 0.55 -8.99 -1.19
CA ALA A 134 1.36 -8.11 -2.02
C ALA A 134 2.27 -8.92 -2.97
N ILE A 135 2.95 -9.94 -2.46
CA ILE A 135 3.82 -10.81 -3.27
C ILE A 135 2.99 -11.56 -4.33
N ILE A 136 1.88 -12.17 -3.94
CA ILE A 136 1.00 -12.89 -4.88
C ILE A 136 0.49 -11.94 -5.97
N ASN A 137 0.09 -10.73 -5.62
CA ASN A 137 -0.42 -9.75 -6.58
C ASN A 137 0.68 -9.29 -7.56
N VAL A 138 1.91 -9.05 -7.10
CA VAL A 138 3.03 -8.69 -7.96
C VAL A 138 3.28 -9.79 -9.01
N ILE A 139 3.29 -11.05 -8.60
CA ILE A 139 3.51 -12.19 -9.50
C ILE A 139 2.34 -12.34 -10.49
N LYS A 140 1.11 -12.32 -9.97
CA LYS A 140 -0.10 -12.60 -10.74
C LYS A 140 -0.42 -11.53 -11.77
N TYR A 141 -0.26 -10.25 -11.41
CA TYR A 141 -0.67 -9.13 -12.27
C TYR A 141 0.45 -8.61 -13.18
N ARG A 142 1.67 -9.12 -13.05
CA ARG A 142 2.78 -8.80 -13.96
C ARG A 142 2.45 -9.09 -15.43
N LYS A 143 1.58 -10.07 -15.69
CA LYS A 143 1.17 -10.50 -17.04
C LYS A 143 0.30 -9.47 -17.79
N TYR A 144 -0.37 -8.57 -17.09
CA TYR A 144 -1.41 -7.72 -17.70
C TYR A 144 -0.90 -6.40 -18.29
N ASN A 145 0.36 -6.04 -18.12
CA ASN A 145 0.98 -4.79 -18.66
C ASN A 145 0.14 -3.50 -18.47
N SER A 146 -0.85 -3.51 -17.56
CA SER A 146 -1.72 -2.36 -17.30
C SER A 146 -1.13 -1.45 -16.22
N PRO A 147 -1.08 -0.13 -16.45
CA PRO A 147 -0.63 0.85 -15.46
C PRO A 147 -1.45 0.82 -14.17
N VAL A 148 -2.74 0.55 -14.27
CA VAL A 148 -3.65 0.48 -13.11
C VAL A 148 -3.28 -0.69 -12.18
N PHE A 149 -2.96 -1.86 -12.75
CA PHE A 149 -2.51 -3.01 -11.95
C PHE A 149 -1.16 -2.77 -11.32
N SER A 150 -0.24 -2.15 -12.05
CA SER A 150 1.05 -1.77 -11.52
C SER A 150 0.90 -0.80 -10.33
N ALA A 151 0.04 0.20 -10.44
CA ALA A 151 -0.28 1.11 -9.33
C ALA A 151 -0.90 0.37 -8.13
N SER A 152 -1.85 -0.53 -8.37
CA SER A 152 -2.48 -1.33 -7.29
C SER A 152 -1.47 -2.22 -6.57
N ASN A 153 -0.53 -2.82 -7.30
CA ASN A 153 0.55 -3.63 -6.71
C ASN A 153 1.47 -2.78 -5.86
N THR A 154 1.81 -1.56 -6.31
CA THR A 154 2.62 -0.61 -5.55
C THR A 154 1.92 -0.20 -4.25
N ILE A 155 0.60 0.04 -4.29
CA ILE A 155 -0.20 0.32 -3.09
C ILE A 155 -0.14 -0.86 -2.12
N SER A 156 -0.27 -2.10 -2.61
CA SER A 156 -0.17 -3.31 -1.77
C SER A 156 1.20 -3.45 -1.13
N LEU A 157 2.26 -3.19 -1.90
CA LEU A 157 3.64 -3.25 -1.41
C LEU A 157 3.88 -2.17 -0.34
N ALA A 158 3.46 -0.93 -0.58
CA ALA A 158 3.59 0.15 0.38
C ALA A 158 2.84 -0.15 1.69
N ALA A 159 1.59 -0.67 1.59
CA ALA A 159 0.83 -1.09 2.76
C ALA A 159 1.55 -2.19 3.55
N ALA A 160 2.11 -3.18 2.88
CA ALA A 160 2.85 -4.28 3.51
C ALA A 160 4.13 -3.77 4.20
N LEU A 161 4.90 -2.91 3.54
CA LEU A 161 6.14 -2.35 4.11
C LEU A 161 5.86 -1.50 5.35
N VAL A 162 4.84 -0.66 5.31
CA VAL A 162 4.46 0.16 6.47
C VAL A 162 3.88 -0.69 7.60
N SER A 163 3.15 -1.77 7.30
CA SER A 163 2.68 -2.70 8.32
C SER A 163 3.83 -3.47 8.98
N MET A 164 4.89 -3.80 8.23
CA MET A 164 6.10 -4.40 8.81
C MET A 164 6.79 -3.45 9.80
N LEU A 165 6.92 -2.17 9.46
CA LEU A 165 7.47 -1.16 10.37
C LEU A 165 6.63 -1.02 11.64
N THR A 166 5.30 -1.03 11.50
CA THR A 166 4.38 -0.97 12.63
C THR A 166 4.52 -2.21 13.52
N LEU A 167 4.61 -3.38 12.92
CA LEU A 167 4.81 -4.64 13.65
C LEU A 167 6.16 -4.65 14.39
N GLU A 168 7.25 -4.23 13.72
CA GLU A 168 8.57 -4.11 14.33
C GLU A 168 8.51 -3.19 15.56
N SER A 169 7.93 -2.00 15.42
CA SER A 169 7.73 -1.07 16.53
C SER A 169 6.95 -1.71 17.69
N THR A 170 5.86 -2.41 17.37
CA THR A 170 5.03 -3.10 18.38
C THR A 170 5.78 -4.23 19.06
N MET A 171 6.56 -5.01 18.33
CA MET A 171 7.36 -6.10 18.89
C MET A 171 8.44 -5.59 19.83
N LEU A 172 9.14 -4.53 19.45
CA LEU A 172 10.17 -3.90 20.28
C LEU A 172 9.61 -3.35 21.60
N THR A 173 8.36 -2.88 21.60
CA THR A 173 7.73 -2.29 22.79
C THR A 173 7.03 -3.32 23.68
N THR A 174 6.41 -4.33 23.08
CA THR A 174 5.60 -5.32 23.82
C THR A 174 6.43 -6.47 24.37
N PHE A 175 7.47 -6.88 23.64
CA PHE A 175 8.30 -8.05 23.98
C PHE A 175 9.77 -7.70 24.27
N GLY A 176 10.10 -6.41 24.35
CA GLY A 176 11.44 -5.95 24.73
C GLY A 176 11.68 -6.18 26.23
N ASP A 177 12.34 -7.27 26.62
CA ASP A 177 12.65 -7.66 27.99
C ASP A 177 13.70 -6.78 28.69
N GLY A 178 13.89 -5.53 28.26
CA GLY A 178 14.95 -4.66 28.80
C GLY A 178 16.38 -5.08 28.43
N THR A 179 16.54 -6.15 27.67
CA THR A 179 17.88 -6.64 27.22
C THR A 179 18.44 -5.78 26.09
N MET A 180 17.58 -5.14 25.29
CA MET A 180 18.00 -4.18 24.26
C MET A 180 18.06 -2.77 24.82
N THR A 181 19.19 -2.09 24.59
CA THR A 181 19.31 -0.68 24.96
C THR A 181 18.35 0.18 24.12
N VAL A 182 17.80 1.24 24.71
CA VAL A 182 16.92 2.20 24.04
C VAL A 182 17.57 2.76 22.75
N VAL A 183 18.89 2.91 22.76
CA VAL A 183 19.66 3.37 21.60
C VAL A 183 19.61 2.35 20.47
N ALA A 184 19.76 1.05 20.75
CA ALA A 184 19.68 -0.01 19.75
C ALA A 184 18.27 -0.10 19.12
N GLN A 185 17.21 0.02 19.93
CA GLN A 185 15.83 0.05 19.42
C GLN A 185 15.59 1.23 18.48
N LYS A 186 16.08 2.43 18.82
CA LYS A 186 15.99 3.63 17.98
C LYS A 186 16.71 3.45 16.64
N TRP A 187 17.93 2.90 16.68
CA TRP A 187 18.71 2.65 15.46
C TRP A 187 18.03 1.63 14.56
N MET A 188 17.51 0.55 15.13
CA MET A 188 16.82 -0.50 14.37
C MET A 188 15.57 0.07 13.67
N LEU A 189 14.69 0.75 14.42
CA LEU A 189 13.48 1.35 13.87
C LEU A 189 13.78 2.47 12.86
N GLY A 190 14.80 3.28 13.11
CA GLY A 190 15.26 4.32 12.20
C GLY A 190 15.83 3.76 10.90
N ALA A 191 16.63 2.71 10.97
CA ALA A 191 17.21 2.04 9.81
C ALA A 191 16.13 1.37 8.94
N THR A 192 15.22 0.61 9.56
CA THR A 192 14.11 -0.05 8.85
C THR A 192 13.16 0.98 8.24
N GLY A 193 12.76 2.00 9.01
CA GLY A 193 11.90 3.08 8.52
C GLY A 193 12.55 3.88 7.41
N GLY A 194 13.85 4.17 7.51
CA GLY A 194 14.63 4.83 6.47
C GLY A 194 14.69 3.99 5.19
N ALA A 195 14.98 2.70 5.29
CA ALA A 195 15.01 1.78 4.15
C ALA A 195 13.64 1.70 3.45
N ILE A 196 12.55 1.58 4.20
CA ILE A 196 11.18 1.57 3.67
C ILE A 196 10.87 2.91 2.97
N SER A 197 11.22 4.04 3.58
CA SER A 197 11.04 5.36 3.00
C SER A 197 11.76 5.50 1.65
N VAL A 198 13.02 5.07 1.56
CA VAL A 198 13.80 5.08 0.31
C VAL A 198 13.15 4.21 -0.76
N LEU A 199 12.67 3.01 -0.41
CA LEU A 199 11.98 2.12 -1.35
C LEU A 199 10.67 2.75 -1.89
N ILE A 200 9.88 3.38 -1.02
CA ILE A 200 8.63 4.04 -1.43
C ILE A 200 8.94 5.23 -2.34
N VAL A 201 9.95 6.06 -2.02
CA VAL A 201 10.37 7.19 -2.86
C VAL A 201 10.87 6.71 -4.22
N ALA A 202 11.74 5.71 -4.26
CA ALA A 202 12.25 5.15 -5.51
C ALA A 202 11.12 4.65 -6.40
N THR A 203 10.15 3.95 -5.81
CA THR A 203 8.97 3.45 -6.53
C THR A 203 8.08 4.60 -7.02
N ALA A 204 7.87 5.63 -6.21
CA ALA A 204 7.08 6.80 -6.57
C ALA A 204 7.71 7.58 -7.73
N ILE A 205 9.02 7.82 -7.69
CA ILE A 205 9.78 8.46 -8.77
C ILE A 205 9.67 7.62 -10.06
N TYR A 206 9.85 6.30 -9.95
CA TYR A 206 9.71 5.38 -11.08
C TYR A 206 8.32 5.50 -11.72
N MET A 207 7.24 5.54 -10.92
CA MET A 207 5.87 5.71 -11.41
C MET A 207 5.68 7.03 -12.13
N ILE A 208 6.22 8.13 -11.60
CA ILE A 208 6.11 9.47 -12.21
C ILE A 208 6.87 9.53 -13.53
N VAL A 209 8.11 9.07 -13.56
CA VAL A 209 8.98 9.12 -14.74
C VAL A 209 8.41 8.26 -15.87
N ILE A 210 8.08 7.00 -15.59
CA ILE A 210 7.52 6.08 -16.61
C ILE A 210 6.14 6.53 -17.05
N GLY A 211 5.29 6.96 -16.12
CA GLY A 211 3.96 7.49 -16.46
C GLY A 211 4.05 8.70 -17.38
N THR A 212 4.98 9.62 -17.13
CA THR A 212 5.20 10.81 -17.97
C THR A 212 5.78 10.45 -19.33
N LYS A 213 6.79 9.55 -19.38
CA LYS A 213 7.41 9.11 -20.63
C LYS A 213 6.40 8.44 -21.57
N LYS A 214 5.64 7.47 -21.05
CA LYS A 214 4.61 6.76 -21.83
C LYS A 214 3.46 7.68 -22.26
N LEU A 215 3.07 8.67 -21.45
CA LEU A 215 2.08 9.68 -21.84
C LEU A 215 2.56 10.56 -23.00
N LYS A 216 3.84 10.93 -23.00
CA LYS A 216 4.43 11.70 -24.13
C LYS A 216 4.45 10.88 -25.41
N GLN A 217 4.86 9.61 -25.33
CA GLN A 217 4.87 8.69 -26.47
C GLN A 217 3.49 8.53 -27.10
N LEU A 218 2.47 8.25 -26.28
CA LEU A 218 1.08 8.13 -26.76
C LEU A 218 0.55 9.41 -27.42
N LYS A 219 0.95 10.59 -26.94
CA LYS A 219 0.56 11.86 -27.57
C LYS A 219 1.22 12.02 -28.93
N SER A 220 2.51 11.73 -29.07
CA SER A 220 3.22 11.82 -30.35
C SER A 220 2.68 10.82 -31.39
N GLU A 221 2.32 9.60 -30.98
CA GLU A 221 1.70 8.61 -31.87
C GLU A 221 0.35 9.06 -32.41
N VAL A 222 -0.50 9.66 -31.54
CA VAL A 222 -1.81 10.21 -31.95
C VAL A 222 -1.66 11.42 -32.87
N GLU A 223 -0.62 12.23 -32.70
CA GLU A 223 -0.34 13.41 -33.52
C GLU A 223 0.20 13.01 -34.91
N ASN A 224 1.11 12.02 -34.97
CA ASN A 224 1.66 11.48 -36.22
C ASN A 224 0.63 10.61 -36.99
N GLY A 225 -0.34 9.98 -36.35
CA GLY A 225 -1.38 9.20 -37.01
C GLY A 225 -2.56 10.05 -37.53
N LYS A 226 -2.53 11.37 -37.33
CA LYS A 226 -3.50 12.34 -37.89
C LYS A 226 -2.96 13.09 -39.10
N GLN A 227 -1.73 12.89 -39.50
CA GLN A 227 -1.15 13.31 -40.78
C GLN A 227 -1.25 12.18 -41.80
#